data_7b34e4225c2fe846d79a0e19efb4df46
#
_entry.id   7b34e4225c2fe846d79a0e19efb4df46
#
_cell.length_a   1.000
_cell.length_b   1.000
_cell.length_c   1.000
_cell.angle_alpha   90.00
_cell.angle_beta   90.00
_cell.angle_gamma   90.00
#
_symmetry.space_group_name_H-M   'P 1'
#
loop_
_entity.id
_entity.type
_entity.pdbx_description
1 polymer ?
#
loop_
_entity_poly.entity_id
_entity_poly.type
_entity_poly.pdbx_seq_one_letter_code
_entity_poly.pdbx_strand_id
1 'polypeptide(L)'
;MVLLRAAVFFIFASSVWALLPLVARRMLGGSAGFYGILLGAVGVGAILGAVILPMLRQRLNTDGLVLAAAAVAAVVMAALSFAPPQWAAVVLLLLLGVGWIVALTTFNGVAQSILPNWVRGRGLAIYLMVFNGAMAAGSLGWGLLAQEIGVPATLLAGAAGLLVAGLVLHRMRLPQGEANLDPSNHWPEPLLDAPVEHDRGPVMVQIEYRIRVQDRPAFLQALQAVAEERRRDGAYAWGIAEHTGDPERVQEWFLVESWAEHLRQHQRVSQADADLQGEAQRFHIGPDKPVVHHFLAVSYTH
;
A
#
# COMPACT_ATOMS: atom_id res chain seq x y z
N MET A 1 -5.43 2.96 -3.19
CA MET A 1 -5.81 1.61 -3.63
C MET A 1 -5.76 0.58 -2.50
N VAL A 2 -4.61 0.39 -1.82
CA VAL A 2 -4.43 -0.61 -0.74
C VAL A 2 -5.46 -0.43 0.38
N LEU A 3 -5.61 0.80 0.91
CA LEU A 3 -6.58 1.10 1.97
C LEU A 3 -8.02 0.79 1.58
N LEU A 4 -8.42 1.11 0.35
CA LEU A 4 -9.77 0.81 -0.14
C LEU A 4 -10.02 -0.69 -0.21
N ARG A 5 -9.09 -1.46 -0.79
CA ARG A 5 -9.21 -2.92 -0.88
C ARG A 5 -9.23 -3.58 0.51
N ALA A 6 -8.38 -3.11 1.41
CA ALA A 6 -8.37 -3.58 2.80
C ALA A 6 -9.69 -3.25 3.51
N ALA A 7 -10.17 -2.00 3.42
CA ALA A 7 -11.43 -1.58 4.02
C ALA A 7 -12.60 -2.42 3.55
N VAL A 8 -12.75 -2.59 2.22
CA VAL A 8 -13.84 -3.38 1.64
C VAL A 8 -13.75 -4.84 2.07
N PHE A 9 -12.55 -5.45 2.00
CA PHE A 9 -12.36 -6.83 2.45
C PHE A 9 -12.79 -6.99 3.91
N PHE A 10 -12.29 -6.14 4.81
CA PHE A 10 -12.55 -6.26 6.25
C PHE A 10 -13.99 -5.89 6.64
N ILE A 11 -14.66 -4.98 5.91
CA ILE A 11 -16.09 -4.73 6.11
C ILE A 11 -16.90 -6.01 5.88
N PHE A 12 -16.69 -6.70 4.77
CA PHE A 12 -17.43 -7.94 4.49
C PHE A 12 -16.97 -9.10 5.39
N ALA A 13 -15.68 -9.25 5.60
CA ALA A 13 -15.14 -10.31 6.44
C ALA A 13 -15.52 -10.15 7.93
N SER A 14 -15.83 -8.93 8.40
CA SER A 14 -16.31 -8.69 9.75
C SER A 14 -17.64 -9.36 10.08
N SER A 15 -18.43 -9.74 9.04
CA SER A 15 -19.72 -10.42 9.24
C SER A 15 -19.58 -11.74 10.00
N VAL A 16 -18.57 -12.55 9.68
CA VAL A 16 -18.34 -13.80 10.40
C VAL A 16 -17.95 -13.55 11.86
N TRP A 17 -17.10 -12.54 12.12
CA TRP A 17 -16.67 -12.22 13.48
C TRP A 17 -17.81 -11.67 14.33
N ALA A 18 -18.63 -10.78 13.79
CA ALA A 18 -19.79 -10.22 14.47
C ALA A 18 -20.84 -11.26 14.80
N LEU A 19 -21.06 -12.22 13.88
CA LEU A 19 -22.14 -13.21 14.01
C LEU A 19 -21.71 -14.54 14.63
N LEU A 20 -20.42 -14.81 14.76
CA LEU A 20 -19.89 -16.07 15.28
C LEU A 20 -20.47 -16.48 16.64
N PRO A 21 -20.66 -15.58 17.65
CA PRO A 21 -21.30 -15.94 18.90
C PRO A 21 -22.76 -16.41 18.71
N LEU A 22 -23.50 -15.77 17.76
CA LEU A 22 -24.87 -16.14 17.44
C LEU A 22 -24.93 -17.46 16.68
N VAL A 23 -24.01 -17.69 15.75
CA VAL A 23 -23.84 -18.96 15.03
C VAL A 23 -23.59 -20.09 16.03
N ALA A 24 -22.59 -19.93 16.91
CA ALA A 24 -22.24 -20.95 17.90
C ALA A 24 -23.41 -21.31 18.81
N ARG A 25 -24.14 -20.31 19.31
CA ARG A 25 -25.17 -20.51 20.33
C ARG A 25 -26.54 -20.84 19.73
N ARG A 26 -27.01 -20.06 18.72
CA ARG A 26 -28.37 -20.16 18.20
C ARG A 26 -28.51 -21.16 17.06
N MET A 27 -27.51 -21.27 16.19
CA MET A 27 -27.56 -22.14 15.03
C MET A 27 -26.99 -23.54 15.31
N LEU A 28 -25.89 -23.63 16.05
CA LEU A 28 -25.18 -24.89 16.30
C LEU A 28 -25.50 -25.49 17.70
N GLY A 29 -26.34 -24.81 18.50
CA GLY A 29 -26.73 -25.29 19.82
C GLY A 29 -25.56 -25.46 20.80
N GLY A 30 -24.46 -24.73 20.58
CA GLY A 30 -23.23 -24.85 21.34
C GLY A 30 -23.25 -24.05 22.65
N SER A 31 -22.46 -24.50 23.62
CA SER A 31 -22.19 -23.78 24.85
C SER A 31 -21.17 -22.65 24.66
N ALA A 32 -20.94 -21.86 25.73
CA ALA A 32 -19.85 -20.89 25.75
C ALA A 32 -18.47 -21.54 25.52
N GLY A 33 -18.26 -22.76 26.07
CA GLY A 33 -17.05 -23.54 25.80
C GLY A 33 -16.89 -23.92 24.34
N PHE A 34 -17.99 -24.26 23.64
CA PHE A 34 -17.94 -24.55 22.21
C PHE A 34 -17.53 -23.31 21.38
N TYR A 35 -18.02 -22.11 21.72
CA TYR A 35 -17.54 -20.88 21.12
C TYR A 35 -16.02 -20.70 21.29
N GLY A 36 -15.50 -21.02 22.48
CA GLY A 36 -14.06 -21.02 22.73
C GLY A 36 -13.30 -22.00 21.81
N ILE A 37 -13.87 -23.20 21.57
CA ILE A 37 -13.28 -24.18 20.62
C ILE A 37 -13.27 -23.61 19.19
N LEU A 38 -14.32 -22.95 18.75
CA LEU A 38 -14.37 -22.32 17.43
C LEU A 38 -13.30 -21.23 17.28
N LEU A 39 -13.12 -20.37 18.29
CA LEU A 39 -12.04 -19.37 18.29
C LEU A 39 -10.65 -20.02 18.31
N GLY A 40 -10.49 -21.09 19.08
CA GLY A 40 -9.27 -21.90 19.10
C GLY A 40 -8.95 -22.49 17.72
N ALA A 41 -9.97 -22.99 17.03
CA ALA A 41 -9.82 -23.51 15.66
C ALA A 41 -9.33 -22.44 14.68
N VAL A 42 -9.88 -21.22 14.77
CA VAL A 42 -9.37 -20.09 13.98
C VAL A 42 -7.90 -19.80 14.32
N GLY A 43 -7.53 -19.80 15.60
CA GLY A 43 -6.15 -19.61 16.04
C GLY A 43 -5.19 -20.66 15.47
N VAL A 44 -5.55 -21.94 15.57
CA VAL A 44 -4.77 -23.05 14.99
C VAL A 44 -4.68 -22.88 13.47
N GLY A 45 -5.78 -22.55 12.81
CA GLY A 45 -5.81 -22.27 11.40
C GLY A 45 -4.88 -21.11 10.98
N ALA A 46 -4.83 -20.06 11.78
CA ALA A 46 -3.92 -18.93 11.54
C ALA A 46 -2.44 -19.35 11.64
N ILE A 47 -2.09 -20.20 12.59
CA ILE A 47 -0.72 -20.75 12.71
C ILE A 47 -0.39 -21.59 11.47
N LEU A 48 -1.28 -22.50 11.07
CA LEU A 48 -1.09 -23.31 9.87
C LEU A 48 -0.98 -22.43 8.61
N GLY A 49 -1.83 -21.42 8.50
CA GLY A 49 -1.79 -20.44 7.42
C GLY A 49 -0.46 -19.68 7.36
N ALA A 50 0.10 -19.29 8.49
CA ALA A 50 1.41 -18.63 8.55
C ALA A 50 2.54 -19.56 8.07
N VAL A 51 2.48 -20.86 8.42
CA VAL A 51 3.48 -21.86 7.99
C VAL A 51 3.41 -22.10 6.47
N ILE A 52 2.22 -22.18 5.89
CA ILE A 52 2.06 -22.46 4.45
C ILE A 52 2.19 -21.19 3.58
N LEU A 53 2.11 -20.01 4.16
CA LEU A 53 2.14 -18.74 3.44
C LEU A 53 3.37 -18.56 2.51
N PRO A 54 4.61 -18.93 2.90
CA PRO A 54 5.75 -18.83 2.01
C PRO A 54 5.58 -19.70 0.74
N MET A 55 4.99 -20.87 0.87
CA MET A 55 4.69 -21.76 -0.28
C MET A 55 3.60 -21.14 -1.18
N LEU A 56 2.57 -20.54 -0.58
CA LEU A 56 1.51 -19.87 -1.35
C LEU A 56 2.05 -18.66 -2.11
N ARG A 57 2.97 -17.90 -1.53
CA ARG A 57 3.61 -16.74 -2.17
C ARG A 57 4.48 -17.12 -3.38
N GLN A 58 4.99 -18.33 -3.44
CA GLN A 58 5.71 -18.83 -4.61
C GLN A 58 4.78 -19.14 -5.80
N ARG A 59 3.49 -19.41 -5.54
CA ARG A 59 2.51 -19.83 -6.55
C ARG A 59 1.50 -18.73 -6.90
N LEU A 60 1.21 -17.84 -5.98
CA LEU A 60 0.20 -16.81 -6.11
C LEU A 60 0.85 -15.43 -5.89
N ASN A 61 0.51 -14.50 -6.75
CA ASN A 61 0.85 -13.10 -6.53
C ASN A 61 -0.01 -12.50 -5.39
N THR A 62 0.33 -11.30 -4.98
CA THR A 62 -0.35 -10.56 -3.89
C THR A 62 -1.88 -10.48 -4.09
N ASP A 63 -2.32 -10.20 -5.32
CA ASP A 63 -3.75 -10.13 -5.67
C ASP A 63 -4.43 -11.50 -5.59
N GLY A 64 -3.75 -12.55 -6.04
CA GLY A 64 -4.21 -13.93 -5.96
C GLY A 64 -4.35 -14.42 -4.52
N LEU A 65 -3.42 -14.04 -3.62
CA LEU A 65 -3.50 -14.37 -2.19
C LEU A 65 -4.73 -13.73 -1.52
N VAL A 66 -4.99 -12.44 -1.80
CA VAL A 66 -6.17 -11.75 -1.27
C VAL A 66 -7.46 -12.36 -1.80
N LEU A 67 -7.52 -12.70 -3.10
CA LEU A 67 -8.68 -13.32 -3.71
C LEU A 67 -8.92 -14.73 -3.15
N ALA A 68 -7.87 -15.54 -2.98
CA ALA A 68 -7.97 -16.87 -2.36
C ALA A 68 -8.48 -16.77 -0.91
N ALA A 69 -7.97 -15.82 -0.14
CA ALA A 69 -8.44 -15.58 1.23
C ALA A 69 -9.91 -15.15 1.26
N ALA A 70 -10.34 -14.27 0.35
CA ALA A 70 -11.72 -13.86 0.20
C ALA A 70 -12.62 -15.05 -0.18
N ALA A 71 -12.19 -15.90 -1.09
CA ALA A 71 -12.93 -17.10 -1.50
C ALA A 71 -13.08 -18.09 -0.33
N VAL A 72 -12.02 -18.36 0.41
CA VAL A 72 -12.06 -19.22 1.61
C VAL A 72 -13.03 -18.66 2.65
N ALA A 73 -12.94 -17.37 2.98
CA ALA A 73 -13.83 -16.75 3.95
C ALA A 73 -15.30 -16.78 3.49
N ALA A 74 -15.57 -16.52 2.21
CA ALA A 74 -16.91 -16.56 1.64
C ALA A 74 -17.50 -17.97 1.65
N VAL A 75 -16.71 -18.99 1.28
CA VAL A 75 -17.14 -20.40 1.34
C VAL A 75 -17.45 -20.81 2.77
N VAL A 76 -16.62 -20.41 3.73
CA VAL A 76 -16.85 -20.70 5.15
C VAL A 76 -18.14 -20.03 5.65
N MET A 77 -18.35 -18.74 5.34
CA MET A 77 -19.57 -18.04 5.72
C MET A 77 -20.82 -18.67 5.10
N ALA A 78 -20.74 -19.01 3.81
CA ALA A 78 -21.84 -19.72 3.13
C ALA A 78 -22.11 -21.09 3.77
N ALA A 79 -21.09 -21.88 4.06
CA ALA A 79 -21.25 -23.19 4.70
C ALA A 79 -21.83 -23.08 6.12
N LEU A 80 -21.40 -22.09 6.91
CA LEU A 80 -21.93 -21.83 8.26
C LEU A 80 -23.41 -21.43 8.23
N SER A 81 -23.90 -20.78 7.16
CA SER A 81 -25.31 -20.40 7.03
C SER A 81 -26.28 -21.58 7.01
N PHE A 82 -25.81 -22.77 6.62
CA PHE A 82 -26.59 -24.01 6.61
C PHE A 82 -26.59 -24.77 7.95
N ALA A 83 -26.06 -24.14 9.01
CA ALA A 83 -25.97 -24.75 10.36
C ALA A 83 -25.37 -26.17 10.34
N PRO A 84 -24.13 -26.35 9.87
CA PRO A 84 -23.49 -27.66 9.80
C PRO A 84 -23.30 -28.25 11.20
N PRO A 85 -23.03 -29.57 11.33
CA PRO A 85 -22.75 -30.19 12.61
C PRO A 85 -21.51 -29.55 13.26
N GLN A 86 -21.43 -29.54 14.58
CA GLN A 86 -20.40 -28.82 15.36
C GLN A 86 -18.98 -29.17 14.92
N TRP A 87 -18.67 -30.45 14.63
CA TRP A 87 -17.34 -30.85 14.15
C TRP A 87 -16.98 -30.22 12.80
N ALA A 88 -17.96 -30.10 11.89
CA ALA A 88 -17.72 -29.46 10.59
C ALA A 88 -17.51 -27.94 10.74
N ALA A 89 -18.24 -27.31 11.65
CA ALA A 89 -18.01 -25.90 11.99
C ALA A 89 -16.59 -25.65 12.50
N VAL A 90 -16.02 -26.56 13.32
CA VAL A 90 -14.61 -26.47 13.77
C VAL A 90 -13.64 -26.50 12.57
N VAL A 91 -13.85 -27.43 11.63
CA VAL A 91 -13.02 -27.50 10.40
C VAL A 91 -13.16 -26.26 9.55
N LEU A 92 -14.38 -25.74 9.39
CA LEU A 92 -14.62 -24.50 8.63
C LEU A 92 -13.91 -23.30 9.29
N LEU A 93 -13.98 -23.18 10.62
CA LEU A 93 -13.30 -22.09 11.32
C LEU A 93 -11.76 -22.21 11.26
N LEU A 94 -11.23 -23.43 11.23
CA LEU A 94 -9.81 -23.66 10.98
C LEU A 94 -9.42 -23.13 9.58
N LEU A 95 -10.20 -23.44 8.54
CA LEU A 95 -9.98 -22.91 7.19
C LEU A 95 -10.12 -21.38 7.15
N LEU A 96 -11.10 -20.82 7.88
CA LEU A 96 -11.23 -19.38 8.04
C LEU A 96 -9.94 -18.76 8.60
N GLY A 97 -9.36 -19.38 9.64
CA GLY A 97 -8.10 -18.94 10.25
C GLY A 97 -6.95 -18.88 9.25
N VAL A 98 -6.82 -19.90 8.39
CA VAL A 98 -5.85 -19.90 7.29
C VAL A 98 -6.07 -18.70 6.36
N GLY A 99 -7.29 -18.52 5.84
CA GLY A 99 -7.61 -17.40 4.95
C GLY A 99 -7.41 -16.04 5.62
N TRP A 100 -7.80 -15.92 6.89
CA TRP A 100 -7.66 -14.70 7.67
C TRP A 100 -6.20 -14.23 7.79
N ILE A 101 -5.29 -15.13 8.20
CA ILE A 101 -3.88 -14.76 8.36
C ILE A 101 -3.23 -14.43 7.01
N VAL A 102 -3.60 -15.15 5.94
CA VAL A 102 -3.13 -14.86 4.58
C VAL A 102 -3.54 -13.45 4.15
N ALA A 103 -4.81 -13.07 4.33
CA ALA A 103 -5.28 -11.73 4.00
C ALA A 103 -4.59 -10.67 4.87
N LEU A 104 -4.58 -10.86 6.19
CA LEU A 104 -4.03 -9.90 7.15
C LEU A 104 -2.54 -9.63 6.89
N THR A 105 -1.74 -10.68 6.74
CA THR A 105 -0.30 -10.55 6.47
C THR A 105 -0.01 -9.99 5.09
N THR A 106 -0.85 -10.28 4.10
CA THR A 106 -0.69 -9.74 2.74
C THR A 106 -0.97 -8.25 2.72
N PHE A 107 -2.09 -7.78 3.28
CA PHE A 107 -2.40 -6.34 3.35
C PHE A 107 -1.38 -5.58 4.20
N ASN A 108 -0.98 -6.12 5.36
CA ASN A 108 0.05 -5.52 6.21
C ASN A 108 1.39 -5.42 5.49
N GLY A 109 1.80 -6.48 4.78
CA GLY A 109 3.05 -6.49 4.00
C GLY A 109 3.06 -5.43 2.91
N VAL A 110 1.97 -5.33 2.12
CA VAL A 110 1.84 -4.29 1.09
C VAL A 110 1.83 -2.90 1.70
N ALA A 111 1.08 -2.68 2.80
CA ALA A 111 1.05 -1.39 3.47
C ALA A 111 2.43 -0.96 3.98
N GLN A 112 3.27 -1.91 4.40
CA GLN A 112 4.64 -1.62 4.84
C GLN A 112 5.60 -1.39 3.68
N SER A 113 5.48 -2.15 2.59
CA SER A 113 6.43 -2.09 1.47
C SER A 113 6.29 -0.83 0.60
N ILE A 114 5.12 -0.20 0.58
CA ILE A 114 4.89 1.02 -0.22
C ILE A 114 5.25 2.32 0.52
N LEU A 115 5.66 2.24 1.79
CA LEU A 115 5.90 3.40 2.64
C LEU A 115 7.41 3.55 2.91
N PRO A 116 8.02 4.70 2.56
CA PRO A 116 9.37 5.03 2.97
C PRO A 116 9.53 5.01 4.50
N ASN A 117 10.73 4.69 4.98
CA ASN A 117 11.02 4.51 6.40
C ASN A 117 10.57 5.70 7.27
N TRP A 118 10.76 6.93 6.78
CA TRP A 118 10.49 8.18 7.51
C TRP A 118 8.98 8.47 7.72
N VAL A 119 8.06 7.89 6.90
CA VAL A 119 6.60 8.02 7.07
C VAL A 119 5.92 6.71 7.45
N ARG A 120 6.66 5.59 7.50
CA ARG A 120 6.10 4.24 7.71
C ARG A 120 5.22 4.16 8.95
N GLY A 121 5.65 4.73 10.07
CA GLY A 121 4.86 4.74 11.30
C GLY A 121 3.50 5.45 11.15
N ARG A 122 3.47 6.63 10.51
CA ARG A 122 2.22 7.37 10.26
C ARG A 122 1.32 6.64 9.27
N GLY A 123 1.88 6.12 8.19
CA GLY A 123 1.13 5.37 7.18
C GLY A 123 0.51 4.09 7.75
N LEU A 124 1.23 3.36 8.59
CA LEU A 124 0.70 2.19 9.28
C LEU A 124 -0.37 2.55 10.30
N ALA A 125 -0.26 3.68 11.00
CA ALA A 125 -1.31 4.16 11.89
C ALA A 125 -2.62 4.43 11.12
N ILE A 126 -2.55 5.06 9.95
CA ILE A 126 -3.70 5.26 9.06
C ILE A 126 -4.28 3.92 8.59
N TYR A 127 -3.42 2.99 8.18
CA TYR A 127 -3.85 1.64 7.79
C TYR A 127 -4.59 0.93 8.93
N LEU A 128 -4.06 0.95 10.15
CA LEU A 128 -4.69 0.34 11.33
C LEU A 128 -6.01 1.04 11.69
N MET A 129 -6.10 2.35 11.53
CA MET A 129 -7.35 3.10 11.72
C MET A 129 -8.42 2.66 10.71
N VAL A 130 -8.06 2.52 9.44
CA VAL A 130 -8.95 2.04 8.38
C VAL A 130 -9.38 0.59 8.64
N PHE A 131 -8.44 -0.28 9.02
CA PHE A 131 -8.72 -1.67 9.36
C PHE A 131 -9.71 -1.79 10.53
N ASN A 132 -9.41 -1.15 11.67
CA ASN A 132 -10.27 -1.22 12.86
C ASN A 132 -11.63 -0.52 12.61
N GLY A 133 -11.62 0.61 11.89
CA GLY A 133 -12.84 1.31 11.50
C GLY A 133 -13.73 0.46 10.60
N ALA A 134 -13.16 -0.22 9.62
CA ALA A 134 -13.86 -1.14 8.73
C ALA A 134 -14.45 -2.33 9.50
N MET A 135 -13.67 -2.91 10.42
CA MET A 135 -14.14 -4.00 11.30
C MET A 135 -15.29 -3.57 12.20
N ALA A 136 -15.18 -2.39 12.84
CA ALA A 136 -16.20 -1.87 13.74
C ALA A 136 -17.49 -1.51 12.98
N ALA A 137 -17.39 -0.74 11.92
CA ALA A 137 -18.52 -0.34 11.09
C ALA A 137 -19.21 -1.56 10.45
N GLY A 138 -18.43 -2.48 9.90
CA GLY A 138 -18.93 -3.73 9.34
C GLY A 138 -19.63 -4.58 10.39
N SER A 139 -19.01 -4.79 11.57
CA SER A 139 -19.63 -5.58 12.64
C SER A 139 -20.96 -4.99 13.11
N LEU A 140 -21.04 -3.67 13.23
CA LEU A 140 -22.29 -2.98 13.56
C LEU A 140 -23.35 -3.19 12.47
N GLY A 141 -22.99 -2.92 11.21
CA GLY A 141 -23.90 -3.07 10.08
C GLY A 141 -24.41 -4.49 9.90
N TRP A 142 -23.54 -5.49 9.97
CA TRP A 142 -23.92 -6.91 9.89
C TRP A 142 -24.75 -7.36 11.08
N GLY A 143 -24.45 -6.85 12.30
CA GLY A 143 -25.25 -7.12 13.50
C GLY A 143 -26.67 -6.59 13.38
N LEU A 144 -26.85 -5.37 12.85
CA LEU A 144 -28.17 -4.78 12.58
C LEU A 144 -28.91 -5.56 11.49
N LEU A 145 -28.23 -5.86 10.38
CA LEU A 145 -28.84 -6.63 9.30
C LEU A 145 -29.31 -8.02 9.76
N ALA A 146 -28.54 -8.66 10.64
CA ALA A 146 -28.92 -9.97 11.19
C ALA A 146 -30.17 -9.93 12.09
N GLN A 147 -30.55 -8.77 12.63
CA GLN A 147 -31.82 -8.61 13.36
C GLN A 147 -33.01 -8.59 12.40
N GLU A 148 -32.83 -8.05 11.20
CA GLU A 148 -33.90 -7.93 10.18
C GLU A 148 -34.09 -9.19 9.36
N ILE A 149 -33.00 -9.76 8.81
CA ILE A 149 -33.11 -10.89 7.85
C ILE A 149 -32.61 -12.22 8.43
N GLY A 150 -32.15 -12.22 9.69
CA GLY A 150 -31.63 -13.40 10.37
C GLY A 150 -30.16 -13.69 10.06
N VAL A 151 -29.53 -14.47 10.94
CA VAL A 151 -28.09 -14.80 10.86
C VAL A 151 -27.71 -15.56 9.58
N PRO A 152 -28.47 -16.60 9.13
CA PRO A 152 -28.10 -17.34 7.92
C PRO A 152 -28.08 -16.47 6.66
N ALA A 153 -29.13 -15.66 6.45
CA ALA A 153 -29.21 -14.78 5.28
C ALA A 153 -28.12 -13.69 5.31
N THR A 154 -27.81 -13.17 6.49
CA THR A 154 -26.73 -12.18 6.66
C THR A 154 -25.35 -12.76 6.35
N LEU A 155 -25.07 -14.01 6.76
CA LEU A 155 -23.82 -14.69 6.40
C LEU A 155 -23.70 -14.89 4.88
N LEU A 156 -24.80 -15.27 4.21
CA LEU A 156 -24.83 -15.40 2.74
C LEU A 156 -24.61 -14.06 2.05
N ALA A 157 -25.25 -12.99 2.54
CA ALA A 157 -25.05 -11.64 2.02
C ALA A 157 -23.58 -11.19 2.19
N GLY A 158 -22.97 -11.42 3.35
CA GLY A 158 -21.56 -11.16 3.61
C GLY A 158 -20.65 -11.97 2.68
N ALA A 159 -20.93 -13.27 2.49
CA ALA A 159 -20.19 -14.14 1.59
C ALA A 159 -20.26 -13.67 0.14
N ALA A 160 -21.44 -13.38 -0.35
CA ALA A 160 -21.67 -12.88 -1.71
C ALA A 160 -20.97 -11.53 -1.92
N GLY A 161 -21.14 -10.61 -0.98
CA GLY A 161 -20.50 -9.30 -1.02
C GLY A 161 -18.98 -9.39 -1.05
N LEU A 162 -18.39 -10.28 -0.23
CA LEU A 162 -16.93 -10.50 -0.19
C LEU A 162 -16.40 -11.06 -1.52
N LEU A 163 -17.12 -12.01 -2.13
CA LEU A 163 -16.75 -12.57 -3.44
C LEU A 163 -16.85 -11.53 -4.55
N VAL A 164 -17.96 -10.81 -4.62
CA VAL A 164 -18.17 -9.77 -5.64
C VAL A 164 -17.11 -8.68 -5.49
N ALA A 165 -16.92 -8.19 -4.27
CA ALA A 165 -15.89 -7.18 -3.99
C ALA A 165 -14.48 -7.69 -4.32
N GLY A 166 -14.16 -8.94 -3.97
CA GLY A 166 -12.89 -9.58 -4.28
C GLY A 166 -12.64 -9.64 -5.79
N LEU A 167 -13.63 -10.05 -6.58
CA LEU A 167 -13.53 -10.13 -8.04
C LEU A 167 -13.45 -8.77 -8.72
N VAL A 168 -14.26 -7.80 -8.29
CA VAL A 168 -14.24 -6.44 -8.85
C VAL A 168 -12.93 -5.74 -8.55
N LEU A 169 -12.50 -5.80 -7.29
CA LEU A 169 -11.28 -5.13 -6.84
C LEU A 169 -10.00 -5.88 -7.26
N HIS A 170 -10.08 -7.15 -7.67
CA HIS A 170 -8.94 -7.88 -8.24
C HIS A 170 -8.39 -7.19 -9.49
N ARG A 171 -9.23 -6.48 -10.26
CA ARG A 171 -8.79 -5.69 -11.42
C ARG A 171 -7.93 -4.47 -11.03
N MET A 172 -8.03 -4.02 -9.78
CA MET A 172 -7.24 -2.92 -9.24
C MET A 172 -5.97 -3.50 -8.59
N ARG A 173 -4.92 -3.68 -9.38
CA ARG A 173 -3.69 -4.36 -8.95
C ARG A 173 -3.09 -3.71 -7.70
N LEU A 174 -2.73 -4.54 -6.73
CA LEU A 174 -1.89 -4.12 -5.61
C LEU A 174 -0.45 -3.93 -6.10
N PRO A 175 0.30 -2.97 -5.55
CA PRO A 175 1.72 -2.84 -5.84
C PRO A 175 2.41 -4.19 -5.61
N GLN A 176 3.10 -4.67 -6.64
CA GLN A 176 3.84 -5.93 -6.61
C GLN A 176 5.32 -5.57 -6.69
N GLY A 177 6.06 -6.01 -5.73
CA GLY A 177 7.50 -5.79 -5.64
C GLY A 177 7.87 -5.02 -4.38
N GLU A 178 8.93 -5.45 -3.76
CA GLU A 178 9.63 -4.67 -2.75
C GLU A 178 10.37 -3.58 -3.51
N ALA A 179 9.77 -2.39 -3.60
CA ALA A 179 10.56 -1.22 -3.90
C ALA A 179 11.65 -1.15 -2.80
N ASN A 180 12.90 -1.18 -3.18
CA ASN A 180 13.98 -1.02 -2.22
C ASN A 180 13.93 0.41 -1.68
N LEU A 181 13.29 0.57 -0.53
CA LEU A 181 13.11 1.85 0.15
C LEU A 181 14.24 2.15 1.15
N ASP A 182 15.33 1.40 1.12
CA ASP A 182 16.52 1.73 1.89
C ASP A 182 17.11 3.05 1.40
N PRO A 183 17.65 3.90 2.30
CA PRO A 183 18.27 5.15 1.90
C PRO A 183 19.40 4.89 0.90
N SER A 184 19.39 5.60 -0.22
CA SER A 184 20.36 5.38 -1.29
C SER A 184 21.63 6.21 -1.15
N ASN A 185 21.57 7.34 -0.44
CA ASN A 185 22.67 8.31 -0.28
C ASN A 185 23.42 8.63 -1.61
N HIS A 186 22.74 8.49 -2.74
CA HIS A 186 23.38 8.65 -4.06
C HIS A 186 23.53 10.13 -4.48
N TRP A 187 22.90 11.05 -3.76
CA TRP A 187 23.09 12.47 -3.97
C TRP A 187 24.29 12.97 -3.18
N PRO A 188 25.29 13.56 -3.83
CA PRO A 188 26.39 14.18 -3.13
C PRO A 188 25.88 15.37 -2.30
N GLU A 189 26.53 15.61 -1.19
CA GLU A 189 26.26 16.84 -0.42
C GLU A 189 26.53 18.06 -1.32
N PRO A 190 25.65 19.07 -1.31
CA PRO A 190 25.85 20.28 -2.09
C PRO A 190 27.14 20.98 -1.66
N LEU A 191 27.99 21.32 -2.62
CA LEU A 191 29.18 22.12 -2.36
C LEU A 191 28.75 23.57 -2.09
N LEU A 192 29.07 24.07 -0.91
CA LEU A 192 28.76 25.42 -0.45
C LEU A 192 30.03 26.22 -0.29
N ASP A 193 30.02 27.42 -0.86
CA ASP A 193 31.12 28.39 -0.61
C ASP A 193 31.05 29.05 0.78
N ALA A 194 29.82 29.10 1.36
CA ALA A 194 29.54 29.64 2.68
C ALA A 194 28.37 28.89 3.36
N PRO A 195 28.32 28.83 4.71
CA PRO A 195 27.23 28.24 5.43
C PRO A 195 25.89 28.91 5.07
N VAL A 196 24.87 28.10 4.79
CA VAL A 196 23.50 28.55 4.51
C VAL A 196 22.62 28.30 5.73
N GLU A 197 21.85 29.32 6.14
CA GLU A 197 20.89 29.17 7.23
C GLU A 197 19.81 28.16 6.85
N HIS A 198 19.38 27.33 7.81
CA HIS A 198 18.50 26.19 7.58
C HIS A 198 17.10 26.58 7.11
N ASP A 199 16.58 27.73 7.55
CA ASP A 199 15.26 28.24 7.22
C ASP A 199 15.24 29.08 5.92
N ARG A 200 16.41 29.34 5.35
CA ARG A 200 16.52 30.11 4.11
C ARG A 200 15.92 29.37 2.93
N GLY A 201 15.08 30.03 2.18
CA GLY A 201 14.42 29.48 0.99
C GLY A 201 13.52 30.52 0.29
N PRO A 202 12.77 30.12 -0.74
CA PRO A 202 12.79 28.80 -1.39
C PRO A 202 14.12 28.42 -2.02
N VAL A 203 14.37 27.13 -2.08
CA VAL A 203 15.52 26.56 -2.80
C VAL A 203 15.04 26.05 -4.15
N MET A 204 15.66 26.51 -5.23
CA MET A 204 15.44 25.96 -6.56
C MET A 204 16.61 25.04 -6.92
N VAL A 205 16.30 23.79 -7.20
CA VAL A 205 17.24 22.81 -7.72
C VAL A 205 17.03 22.69 -9.22
N GLN A 206 18.09 22.79 -9.98
CA GLN A 206 18.07 22.63 -11.44
C GLN A 206 19.03 21.51 -11.83
N ILE A 207 18.57 20.61 -12.69
CA ILE A 207 19.36 19.50 -13.23
C ILE A 207 19.38 19.62 -14.73
N GLU A 208 20.58 19.79 -15.30
CA GLU A 208 20.78 19.95 -16.71
C GLU A 208 21.10 18.62 -17.38
N TYR A 209 20.26 18.21 -18.31
CA TYR A 209 20.45 17.02 -19.14
C TYR A 209 20.81 17.43 -20.57
N ARG A 210 21.65 16.62 -21.21
CA ARG A 210 21.94 16.70 -22.63
C ARG A 210 21.41 15.43 -23.29
N ILE A 211 20.41 15.56 -24.18
CA ILE A 211 19.66 14.44 -24.76
C ILE A 211 19.55 14.59 -26.26
N ARG A 212 19.59 13.48 -26.98
CA ARG A 212 19.30 13.50 -28.41
C ARG A 212 17.84 13.90 -28.64
N VAL A 213 17.59 14.73 -29.61
CA VAL A 213 16.25 15.22 -29.97
C VAL A 213 15.26 14.06 -30.20
N GLN A 214 15.72 12.99 -30.84
CA GLN A 214 14.92 11.79 -31.11
C GLN A 214 14.48 11.03 -29.86
N ASP A 215 15.25 11.07 -28.75
CA ASP A 215 14.99 10.34 -27.53
C ASP A 215 14.12 11.15 -26.55
N ARG A 216 13.82 12.42 -26.88
CA ARG A 216 13.08 13.35 -26.02
C ARG A 216 11.73 12.82 -25.53
N PRO A 217 10.85 12.19 -26.35
CA PRO A 217 9.57 11.70 -25.86
C PRO A 217 9.73 10.63 -24.77
N ALA A 218 10.68 9.69 -24.94
CA ALA A 218 10.96 8.65 -23.97
C ALA A 218 11.59 9.22 -22.68
N PHE A 219 12.49 10.18 -22.81
CA PHE A 219 13.07 10.89 -21.68
C PHE A 219 12.02 11.65 -20.86
N LEU A 220 11.11 12.39 -21.51
CA LEU A 220 10.03 13.09 -20.82
C LEU A 220 9.11 12.14 -20.07
N GLN A 221 8.85 10.96 -20.62
CA GLN A 221 8.08 9.93 -19.96
C GLN A 221 8.80 9.39 -18.70
N ALA A 222 10.12 9.15 -18.77
CA ALA A 222 10.92 8.76 -17.61
C ALA A 222 10.93 9.85 -16.52
N LEU A 223 11.04 11.12 -16.91
CA LEU A 223 11.00 12.25 -15.97
C LEU A 223 9.64 12.43 -15.27
N GLN A 224 8.52 11.98 -15.84
CA GLN A 224 7.23 12.04 -15.16
C GLN A 224 7.20 11.16 -13.90
N ALA A 225 7.84 9.99 -13.93
CA ALA A 225 7.98 9.15 -12.74
C ALA A 225 8.85 9.83 -11.67
N VAL A 226 9.92 10.50 -12.08
CA VAL A 226 10.78 11.31 -11.19
C VAL A 226 10.01 12.50 -10.61
N ALA A 227 9.11 13.13 -11.36
CA ALA A 227 8.27 14.24 -10.87
C ALA A 227 7.38 13.84 -9.68
N GLU A 228 6.81 12.63 -9.72
CA GLU A 228 6.00 12.11 -8.60
C GLU A 228 6.85 11.89 -7.34
N GLU A 229 8.09 11.40 -7.53
CA GLU A 229 9.08 11.26 -6.47
C GLU A 229 9.42 12.62 -5.86
N ARG A 230 9.79 13.63 -6.67
CA ARG A 230 10.12 14.99 -6.20
C ARG A 230 9.03 15.59 -5.33
N ARG A 231 7.76 15.46 -5.78
CA ARG A 231 6.59 15.96 -5.02
C ARG A 231 6.40 15.21 -3.72
N ARG A 232 6.56 13.88 -3.72
CA ARG A 232 6.47 13.06 -2.51
C ARG A 232 7.53 13.46 -1.48
N ASP A 233 8.71 13.85 -1.94
CA ASP A 233 9.83 14.21 -1.10
C ASP A 233 9.89 15.69 -0.72
N GLY A 234 8.82 16.47 -1.04
CA GLY A 234 8.63 17.82 -0.53
C GLY A 234 8.79 18.94 -1.57
N ALA A 235 8.97 18.62 -2.86
CA ALA A 235 8.93 19.64 -3.89
C ALA A 235 7.49 20.12 -4.09
N TYR A 236 7.24 21.42 -3.89
CA TYR A 236 5.91 22.01 -4.08
C TYR A 236 5.69 22.54 -5.51
N ALA A 237 6.75 22.73 -6.29
CA ALA A 237 6.70 23.03 -7.71
C ALA A 237 7.77 22.21 -8.45
N TRP A 238 7.44 21.78 -9.66
CA TRP A 238 8.31 21.00 -10.53
C TRP A 238 8.01 21.31 -11.98
N GLY A 239 9.02 21.33 -12.82
CA GLY A 239 8.85 21.55 -14.24
C GLY A 239 10.07 21.17 -15.07
N ILE A 240 9.88 21.16 -16.38
CA ILE A 240 10.91 20.93 -17.37
C ILE A 240 10.97 22.16 -18.28
N ALA A 241 12.17 22.59 -18.64
CA ALA A 241 12.43 23.66 -19.55
C ALA A 241 13.39 23.20 -20.66
N GLU A 242 13.17 23.67 -21.88
CA GLU A 242 14.05 23.46 -23.02
C GLU A 242 14.92 24.70 -23.24
N HIS A 243 16.16 24.48 -23.59
CA HIS A 243 17.04 25.60 -23.92
C HIS A 243 16.72 26.13 -25.33
N THR A 244 16.39 27.41 -25.47
CA THR A 244 15.92 28.01 -26.73
C THR A 244 16.97 28.01 -27.86
N GLY A 245 18.24 27.99 -27.51
CA GLY A 245 19.37 28.03 -28.48
C GLY A 245 20.06 26.67 -28.68
N ASP A 246 19.70 25.64 -27.93
CA ASP A 246 20.31 24.31 -28.05
C ASP A 246 19.24 23.24 -27.77
N PRO A 247 18.69 22.60 -28.83
CA PRO A 247 17.59 21.64 -28.68
C PRO A 247 17.97 20.35 -27.94
N GLU A 248 19.25 20.09 -27.73
CA GLU A 248 19.71 18.93 -26.97
C GLU A 248 19.78 19.20 -25.46
N ARG A 249 19.68 20.45 -25.01
CA ARG A 249 19.71 20.82 -23.60
C ARG A 249 18.31 20.92 -23.02
N VAL A 250 18.05 20.09 -22.03
CA VAL A 250 16.79 20.07 -21.27
C VAL A 250 17.11 20.20 -19.79
N GLN A 251 16.31 20.97 -19.09
CA GLN A 251 16.50 21.28 -17.68
C GLN A 251 15.27 20.83 -16.88
N GLU A 252 15.48 19.96 -15.92
CA GLU A 252 14.54 19.69 -14.83
C GLU A 252 14.75 20.76 -13.75
N TRP A 253 13.69 21.29 -13.19
CA TRP A 253 13.77 22.16 -12.04
C TRP A 253 12.66 21.85 -11.03
N PHE A 254 12.95 22.05 -9.75
CA PHE A 254 11.95 21.95 -8.70
C PHE A 254 12.27 22.92 -7.55
N LEU A 255 11.22 23.25 -6.78
CA LEU A 255 11.30 24.15 -5.65
C LEU A 255 10.96 23.42 -4.35
N VAL A 256 11.75 23.68 -3.32
CA VAL A 256 11.51 23.23 -1.94
C VAL A 256 11.49 24.43 -1.01
N GLU A 257 10.76 24.31 0.11
CA GLU A 257 10.44 25.44 0.99
C GLU A 257 11.69 26.08 1.64
N SER A 258 12.69 25.27 2.02
CA SER A 258 13.87 25.74 2.71
C SER A 258 15.09 24.86 2.46
N TRP A 259 16.26 25.40 2.84
CA TRP A 259 17.51 24.64 2.78
C TRP A 259 17.48 23.38 3.67
N ALA A 260 16.88 23.47 4.86
CA ALA A 260 16.68 22.31 5.72
C ALA A 260 15.81 21.23 5.07
N GLU A 261 14.76 21.61 4.32
CA GLU A 261 13.93 20.64 3.60
C GLU A 261 14.71 19.99 2.46
N HIS A 262 15.52 20.75 1.74
CA HIS A 262 16.42 20.21 0.71
C HIS A 262 17.40 19.18 1.28
N LEU A 263 18.06 19.49 2.40
CA LEU A 263 18.94 18.52 3.07
C LEU A 263 18.20 17.26 3.55
N ARG A 264 16.94 17.42 4.03
CA ARG A 264 16.09 16.29 4.40
C ARG A 264 15.72 15.42 3.20
N GLN A 265 15.55 15.99 2.00
CA GLN A 265 15.32 15.21 0.77
C GLN A 265 16.49 14.25 0.52
N HIS A 266 17.75 14.69 0.66
CA HIS A 266 18.94 13.83 0.50
C HIS A 266 18.91 12.59 1.40
N GLN A 267 18.32 12.71 2.60
CA GLN A 267 18.20 11.60 3.56
C GLN A 267 16.98 10.70 3.29
N ARG A 268 15.99 11.16 2.51
CA ARG A 268 14.74 10.45 2.23
C ARG A 268 14.79 9.61 0.96
N VAL A 269 15.67 9.96 0.02
CA VAL A 269 15.78 9.28 -1.27
C VAL A 269 16.13 7.81 -1.07
N SER A 270 15.29 6.92 -1.60
CA SER A 270 15.45 5.48 -1.54
C SER A 270 16.22 4.92 -2.73
N GLN A 271 16.60 3.64 -2.67
CA GLN A 271 17.20 2.94 -3.82
C GLN A 271 16.24 2.86 -5.01
N ALA A 272 14.93 2.71 -4.76
CA ALA A 272 13.92 2.72 -5.82
C ALA A 272 13.86 4.09 -6.54
N ASP A 273 14.06 5.18 -5.80
CA ASP A 273 14.12 6.53 -6.38
C ASP A 273 15.41 6.73 -7.18
N ALA A 274 16.53 6.17 -6.69
CA ALA A 274 17.79 6.15 -7.43
C ALA A 274 17.67 5.39 -8.76
N ASP A 275 16.93 4.28 -8.79
CA ASP A 275 16.68 3.52 -10.01
C ASP A 275 15.84 4.33 -11.02
N LEU A 276 14.78 5.01 -10.57
CA LEU A 276 13.97 5.90 -11.41
C LEU A 276 14.79 7.05 -12.00
N GLN A 277 15.61 7.69 -11.17
CA GLN A 277 16.52 8.74 -11.63
C GLN A 277 17.58 8.19 -12.58
N GLY A 278 18.10 6.98 -12.31
CA GLY A 278 19.03 6.27 -13.18
C GLY A 278 18.44 5.99 -14.56
N GLU A 279 17.13 5.67 -14.65
CA GLU A 279 16.44 5.50 -15.93
C GLU A 279 16.39 6.79 -16.73
N ALA A 280 16.08 7.93 -16.12
CA ALA A 280 16.12 9.22 -16.79
C ALA A 280 17.57 9.60 -17.21
N GLN A 281 18.56 9.33 -16.34
CA GLN A 281 19.97 9.62 -16.64
C GLN A 281 20.54 8.81 -17.80
N ARG A 282 19.98 7.64 -18.16
CA ARG A 282 20.43 6.85 -19.32
C ARG A 282 20.31 7.58 -20.66
N PHE A 283 19.41 8.55 -20.74
CA PHE A 283 19.25 9.38 -21.93
C PHE A 283 20.30 10.49 -22.05
N HIS A 284 21.03 10.76 -20.98
CA HIS A 284 22.06 11.79 -20.97
C HIS A 284 23.26 11.37 -21.81
N ILE A 285 23.64 12.21 -22.80
CA ILE A 285 24.73 11.95 -23.75
C ILE A 285 26.00 12.76 -23.42
N GLY A 286 26.00 13.51 -22.32
CA GLY A 286 27.18 14.24 -21.87
C GLY A 286 28.29 13.30 -21.38
N PRO A 287 29.56 13.72 -21.37
CA PRO A 287 30.67 12.91 -20.90
C PRO A 287 30.63 12.65 -19.40
N ASP A 288 29.99 13.56 -18.64
CA ASP A 288 29.87 13.53 -17.19
C ASP A 288 28.39 13.31 -16.79
N LYS A 289 28.13 13.13 -15.49
CA LYS A 289 26.75 13.09 -14.97
C LYS A 289 26.03 14.42 -15.22
N PRO A 290 24.68 14.44 -15.29
CA PRO A 290 23.92 15.68 -15.36
C PRO A 290 24.34 16.67 -14.29
N VAL A 291 24.52 17.95 -14.67
CA VAL A 291 24.96 18.99 -13.75
C VAL A 291 23.81 19.46 -12.89
N VAL A 292 24.01 19.52 -11.59
CA VAL A 292 23.03 19.96 -10.60
C VAL A 292 23.41 21.32 -10.05
N HIS A 293 22.51 22.28 -10.13
CA HIS A 293 22.65 23.63 -9.58
C HIS A 293 21.63 23.87 -8.48
N HIS A 294 22.08 24.57 -7.42
CA HIS A 294 21.23 24.98 -6.31
C HIS A 294 21.16 26.51 -6.25
N PHE A 295 19.97 27.05 -6.25
CA PHE A 295 19.74 28.48 -6.15
C PHE A 295 18.87 28.78 -4.93
N LEU A 296 19.26 29.81 -4.18
CA LEU A 296 18.44 30.37 -3.11
C LEU A 296 17.70 31.58 -3.64
N ALA A 297 16.40 31.59 -3.53
CA ALA A 297 15.63 32.72 -3.99
C ALA A 297 15.94 33.96 -3.15
N VAL A 298 16.22 35.07 -3.85
CA VAL A 298 16.47 36.38 -3.23
C VAL A 298 15.15 37.15 -3.11
N SER A 299 14.24 36.96 -4.07
CA SER A 299 12.89 37.51 -4.06
C SER A 299 11.97 36.50 -4.75
N TYR A 300 10.84 36.20 -4.12
CA TYR A 300 9.86 35.25 -4.62
C TYR A 300 8.45 35.71 -4.29
N THR A 301 7.61 35.84 -5.30
CA THR A 301 6.18 36.13 -5.16
C THR A 301 5.38 34.93 -5.69
N HIS A 302 4.39 34.49 -4.89
CA HIS A 302 3.46 33.42 -5.28
C HIS A 302 2.45 33.90 -6.32
#